data_d617d3fb65eed40cf4328f0f2fd270fa
#
_entry.id   d617d3fb65eed40cf4328f0f2fd270fa
#
_cell.length_a   1.000
_cell.length_b   1.000
_cell.length_c   1.000
_cell.angle_alpha   90.00
_cell.angle_beta   90.00
_cell.angle_gamma   90.00
#
_symmetry.space_group_name_H-M   'P 1'
#
loop_
_entity.id
_entity.type
_entity.pdbx_description
1 polymer ?
#
loop_
_entity_poly.entity_id
_entity_poly.type
_entity_poly.pdbx_seq_one_letter_code
_entity_poly.pdbx_strand_id
1 'polypeptide(L)'
;VIDPTGAPLDGLGMIGGELCEMPLERKAPGVIFRQPVNQPLQTGLKSVDAMIPIGRGQRELIIGDRQTGKTAIAIDTIINQRANYEAGKPVYCIYVAVGQKGSTVANIVNILKEKGAMDYTIVVAATAADPAALQYFAPFAGAAIGEYFRDTGRDALVVYDDLSKQA
;
A
#
# COMPACT_ATOMS: atom_id res chain seq x y z
N VAL A 1 10.73 -1.59 -5.51
CA VAL A 1 10.80 -0.74 -4.31
C VAL A 1 11.28 0.63 -4.72
N ILE A 2 10.54 1.66 -4.34
CA ILE A 2 10.83 3.05 -4.76
C ILE A 2 10.79 3.99 -3.55
N ASP A 3 11.41 5.15 -3.73
CA ASP A 3 11.22 6.27 -2.82
C ASP A 3 9.95 7.09 -3.16
N PRO A 4 9.57 8.11 -2.37
CA PRO A 4 8.39 8.94 -2.66
C PRO A 4 8.47 9.75 -3.95
N THR A 5 9.65 9.90 -4.55
CA THR A 5 9.83 10.59 -5.83
C THR A 5 9.76 9.65 -7.04
N GLY A 6 9.65 8.33 -6.78
CA GLY A 6 9.66 7.29 -7.80
C GLY A 6 11.06 6.76 -8.14
N ALA A 7 12.10 7.18 -7.42
CA ALA A 7 13.44 6.66 -7.64
C ALA A 7 13.56 5.23 -7.09
N PRO A 8 14.14 4.28 -7.84
CA PRO A 8 14.28 2.90 -7.40
C PRO A 8 15.28 2.75 -6.25
N LEU A 9 14.92 1.97 -5.23
CA LEU A 9 15.72 1.67 -4.04
C LEU A 9 16.23 0.22 -4.01
N ASP A 10 15.78 -0.62 -4.92
CA ASP A 10 16.05 -2.07 -4.93
C ASP A 10 17.24 -2.50 -5.79
N GLY A 11 17.92 -1.54 -6.42
CA GLY A 11 19.07 -1.82 -7.27
C GLY A 11 18.73 -2.45 -8.62
N LEU A 12 17.45 -2.56 -8.98
CA LEU A 12 17.01 -3.14 -10.25
C LEU A 12 17.07 -2.18 -11.44
N GLY A 13 17.53 -0.95 -11.22
CA GLY A 13 17.65 0.09 -12.24
C GLY A 13 16.37 0.93 -12.39
N MET A 14 16.37 1.78 -13.39
CA MET A 14 15.23 2.70 -13.65
C MET A 14 13.97 1.92 -14.02
N ILE A 15 12.82 2.44 -13.57
CA ILE A 15 11.52 1.90 -13.94
C ILE A 15 11.32 2.09 -15.45
N GLY A 16 11.08 0.97 -16.14
CA GLY A 16 10.80 0.97 -17.57
C GLY A 16 9.32 1.18 -17.87
N GLY A 17 9.02 1.38 -19.18
CA GLY A 17 7.65 1.55 -19.65
C GLY A 17 7.22 3.01 -19.79
N GLU A 18 5.93 3.22 -20.02
CA GLU A 18 5.33 4.55 -20.11
C GLU A 18 5.10 5.10 -18.71
N LEU A 19 5.75 6.21 -18.40
CA LEU A 19 5.60 6.89 -17.11
C LEU A 19 4.48 7.92 -17.19
N CYS A 20 3.64 7.95 -16.15
CA CYS A 20 2.57 8.91 -15.98
C CYS A 20 2.88 9.83 -14.81
N GLU A 21 2.84 11.14 -15.05
CA GLU A 21 2.96 12.12 -13.97
C GLU A 21 1.65 12.23 -13.20
N MET A 22 1.72 12.11 -11.88
CA MET A 22 0.57 12.21 -10.99
C MET A 22 0.81 13.31 -9.95
N PRO A 23 -0.17 14.19 -9.68
CA PRO A 23 -0.05 15.17 -8.61
C PRO A 23 -0.03 14.46 -7.25
N LEU A 24 0.90 14.84 -6.37
CA LEU A 24 1.00 14.28 -5.01
C LEU A 24 -0.18 14.73 -4.15
N GLU A 25 -0.56 16.00 -4.24
CA GLU A 25 -1.73 16.53 -3.53
C GLU A 25 -2.91 16.67 -4.49
N ARG A 26 -3.92 15.85 -4.27
CA ARG A 26 -5.14 15.86 -5.06
C ARG A 26 -6.36 15.95 -4.15
N LYS A 27 -7.30 16.84 -4.49
CA LYS A 27 -8.56 16.93 -3.76
C LYS A 27 -9.36 15.64 -3.95
N ALA A 28 -9.76 15.01 -2.84
CA ALA A 28 -10.60 13.82 -2.87
C ALA A 28 -11.95 14.11 -3.57
N PRO A 29 -12.51 13.12 -4.31
CA PRO A 29 -13.84 13.24 -4.89
C PRO A 29 -14.90 13.55 -3.83
N GLY A 30 -15.80 14.48 -4.13
CA GLY A 30 -16.94 14.80 -3.29
C GLY A 30 -17.90 13.62 -3.13
N VAL A 31 -18.79 13.68 -2.16
CA VAL A 31 -19.72 12.58 -1.80
C VAL A 31 -20.56 12.12 -2.99
N ILE A 32 -20.96 13.03 -3.88
CA ILE A 32 -21.80 12.73 -5.05
C ILE A 32 -21.08 11.81 -6.06
N PHE A 33 -19.75 11.87 -6.12
CA PHE A 33 -18.93 11.08 -7.07
C PHE A 33 -18.46 9.75 -6.48
N ARG A 34 -18.79 9.45 -5.21
CA ARG A 34 -18.38 8.22 -4.55
C ARG A 34 -19.37 7.10 -4.82
N GLN A 35 -18.85 5.93 -5.16
CA GLN A 35 -19.66 4.73 -5.30
C GLN A 35 -19.92 4.09 -3.92
N PRO A 36 -21.05 3.39 -3.74
CA PRO A 36 -21.29 2.58 -2.55
C PRO A 36 -20.24 1.47 -2.41
N VAL A 37 -19.83 1.20 -1.18
CA VAL A 37 -18.96 0.05 -0.87
C VAL A 37 -19.81 -1.21 -0.88
N ASN A 38 -19.67 -2.04 -1.91
CA ASN A 38 -20.48 -3.23 -2.12
C ASN A 38 -19.65 -4.50 -2.47
N GLN A 39 -18.32 -4.37 -2.49
CA GLN A 39 -17.42 -5.48 -2.76
C GLN A 39 -16.48 -5.69 -1.57
N PRO A 40 -16.39 -6.93 -1.02
CA PRO A 40 -15.50 -7.21 0.07
C PRO A 40 -14.03 -7.26 -0.38
N LEU A 41 -13.14 -6.81 0.50
CA LEU A 41 -11.71 -7.07 0.44
C LEU A 41 -11.42 -8.24 1.39
N GLN A 42 -11.04 -9.38 0.86
CA GLN A 42 -10.70 -10.55 1.67
C GLN A 42 -9.30 -10.37 2.28
N THR A 43 -9.23 -10.23 3.60
CA THR A 43 -7.95 -10.10 4.31
C THR A 43 -7.27 -11.44 4.56
N GLY A 44 -8.04 -12.54 4.52
CA GLY A 44 -7.61 -13.88 4.92
C GLY A 44 -7.62 -14.11 6.43
N LEU A 45 -7.96 -13.10 7.20
CA LEU A 45 -8.11 -13.18 8.65
C LEU A 45 -9.57 -13.47 8.99
N LYS A 46 -9.86 -14.68 9.46
CA LYS A 46 -11.24 -15.12 9.74
C LYS A 46 -12.03 -14.17 10.64
N SER A 47 -11.38 -13.62 11.67
CA SER A 47 -11.99 -12.66 12.59
C SER A 47 -12.39 -11.35 11.91
N VAL A 48 -11.59 -10.87 10.97
CA VAL A 48 -11.88 -9.65 10.21
C VAL A 48 -12.97 -9.95 9.17
N ASP A 49 -12.72 -10.95 8.32
CA ASP A 49 -13.58 -11.22 7.16
C ASP A 49 -15.00 -11.67 7.56
N ALA A 50 -15.15 -12.33 8.72
CA ALA A 50 -16.44 -12.81 9.20
C ALA A 50 -17.20 -11.82 10.10
N MET A 51 -16.47 -11.01 10.89
CA MET A 51 -17.08 -10.16 11.93
C MET A 51 -17.06 -8.68 11.60
N ILE A 52 -16.01 -8.21 10.91
CA ILE A 52 -15.79 -6.79 10.60
C ILE A 52 -15.26 -6.70 9.16
N PRO A 53 -16.05 -7.14 8.16
CA PRO A 53 -15.58 -7.21 6.78
C PRO A 53 -15.19 -5.83 6.26
N ILE A 54 -14.05 -5.77 5.57
CA ILE A 54 -13.55 -4.55 4.93
C ILE A 54 -14.02 -4.55 3.47
N GLY A 55 -14.54 -3.43 3.01
CA GLY A 55 -14.98 -3.25 1.63
C GLY A 55 -13.98 -2.51 0.77
N ARG A 56 -13.96 -2.80 -0.52
CA ARG A 56 -13.17 -2.04 -1.50
C ARG A 56 -13.70 -0.62 -1.59
N GLY A 57 -12.82 0.35 -1.35
CA GLY A 57 -13.18 1.77 -1.20
C GLY A 57 -13.34 2.24 0.25
N GLN A 58 -13.26 1.32 1.21
CA GLN A 58 -13.28 1.64 2.64
C GLN A 58 -11.90 2.09 3.13
N ARG A 59 -11.90 2.87 4.22
CA ARG A 59 -10.70 3.17 5.00
C ARG A 59 -10.84 2.50 6.34
N GLU A 60 -9.80 1.76 6.73
CA GLU A 60 -9.76 1.03 7.99
C GLU A 60 -8.55 1.45 8.80
N LEU A 61 -8.71 1.60 10.11
CA LEU A 61 -7.63 1.92 11.02
C LEU A 61 -7.24 0.69 11.84
N ILE A 62 -5.97 0.30 11.75
CA ILE A 62 -5.38 -0.73 12.61
C ILE A 62 -4.62 0.01 13.72
N ILE A 63 -5.16 0.00 14.92
CA ILE A 63 -4.57 0.68 16.09
C ILE A 63 -4.14 -0.33 17.15
N GLY A 64 -3.05 -0.05 17.83
CA GLY A 64 -2.51 -0.87 18.92
C GLY A 64 -1.10 -0.44 19.32
N ASP A 65 -0.60 -0.95 20.42
CA ASP A 65 0.74 -0.69 20.92
C ASP A 65 1.84 -1.26 20.02
N ARG A 66 3.10 -0.95 20.35
CA ARG A 66 4.24 -1.51 19.62
C ARG A 66 4.23 -3.04 19.71
N GLN A 67 4.60 -3.70 18.61
CA GLN A 67 4.72 -5.17 18.50
C GLN A 67 3.42 -5.95 18.77
N THR A 68 2.25 -5.34 18.58
CA THR A 68 0.95 -6.02 18.71
C THR A 68 0.47 -6.69 17.42
N GLY A 69 1.29 -6.74 16.37
CA GLY A 69 0.97 -7.43 15.14
C GLY A 69 0.28 -6.56 14.06
N LYS A 70 0.24 -5.24 14.21
CA LYS A 70 -0.37 -4.33 13.20
C LYS A 70 0.17 -4.56 11.80
N THR A 71 1.50 -4.54 11.66
CA THR A 71 2.18 -4.79 10.38
C THR A 71 1.89 -6.20 9.85
N ALA A 72 1.79 -7.21 10.72
CA ALA A 72 1.48 -8.57 10.31
C ALA A 72 0.09 -8.66 9.65
N ILE A 73 -0.93 -8.02 10.23
CA ILE A 73 -2.28 -7.94 9.65
C ILE A 73 -2.23 -7.33 8.23
N ALA A 74 -1.48 -6.25 8.06
CA ALA A 74 -1.33 -5.58 6.78
C ALA A 74 -0.62 -6.47 5.74
N ILE A 75 0.49 -7.11 6.13
CA ILE A 75 1.25 -8.00 5.25
C ILE A 75 0.45 -9.25 4.88
N ASP A 76 -0.24 -9.85 5.83
CA ASP A 76 -1.11 -11.00 5.56
C ASP A 76 -2.24 -10.63 4.59
N THR A 77 -2.83 -9.45 4.75
CA THR A 77 -3.84 -8.93 3.81
C THR A 77 -3.28 -8.80 2.39
N ILE A 78 -2.06 -8.28 2.24
CA ILE A 78 -1.38 -8.19 0.94
C ILE A 78 -1.15 -9.59 0.36
N ILE A 79 -0.60 -10.50 1.13
CA ILE A 79 -0.30 -11.87 0.68
C ILE A 79 -1.58 -12.58 0.22
N ASN A 80 -2.69 -12.38 0.92
CA ASN A 80 -3.97 -13.00 0.59
C ASN A 80 -4.65 -12.45 -0.68
N GLN A 81 -4.14 -11.35 -1.27
CA GLN A 81 -4.60 -10.89 -2.60
C GLN A 81 -4.07 -11.76 -3.75
N ARG A 82 -3.20 -12.72 -3.48
CA ARG A 82 -2.65 -13.63 -4.49
C ARG A 82 -3.73 -14.36 -5.28
N ALA A 83 -4.79 -14.83 -4.63
CA ALA A 83 -5.90 -15.52 -5.30
C ALA A 83 -6.60 -14.60 -6.33
N ASN A 84 -6.76 -13.32 -6.03
CA ASN A 84 -7.30 -12.34 -6.96
C ASN A 84 -6.37 -12.10 -8.15
N TYR A 85 -5.07 -12.06 -7.92
CA TYR A 85 -4.06 -11.91 -8.96
C TYR A 85 -4.05 -13.10 -9.92
N GLU A 86 -4.03 -14.32 -9.39
CA GLU A 86 -4.07 -15.57 -10.17
C GLU A 86 -5.39 -15.73 -10.95
N ALA A 87 -6.49 -15.19 -10.44
CA ALA A 87 -7.80 -15.18 -11.12
C ALA A 87 -7.92 -14.11 -12.22
N GLY A 88 -6.85 -13.34 -12.50
CA GLY A 88 -6.85 -12.27 -13.51
C GLY A 88 -7.63 -11.01 -13.11
N LYS A 89 -7.96 -10.85 -11.83
CA LYS A 89 -8.61 -9.67 -11.24
C LYS A 89 -7.75 -9.12 -10.09
N PRO A 90 -6.54 -8.64 -10.36
CA PRO A 90 -5.62 -8.24 -9.33
C PRO A 90 -6.15 -7.08 -8.49
N VAL A 91 -5.86 -7.14 -7.19
CA VAL A 91 -5.85 -5.98 -6.31
C VAL A 91 -4.38 -5.56 -6.18
N TYR A 92 -4.02 -4.43 -6.78
CA TYR A 92 -2.66 -3.93 -6.69
C TYR A 92 -2.41 -3.36 -5.29
N CYS A 93 -1.37 -3.85 -4.65
CA CYS A 93 -1.06 -3.48 -3.28
C CYS A 93 0.05 -2.44 -3.25
N ILE A 94 -0.13 -1.37 -2.49
CA ILE A 94 0.87 -0.34 -2.27
C ILE A 94 1.18 -0.32 -0.77
N TYR A 95 2.38 -0.77 -0.41
CA TYR A 95 2.85 -0.70 0.97
C TYR A 95 3.75 0.53 1.14
N VAL A 96 3.31 1.44 2.00
CA VAL A 96 4.00 2.71 2.26
C VAL A 96 4.64 2.65 3.63
N ALA A 97 5.97 2.52 3.65
CA ALA A 97 6.78 2.54 4.87
C ALA A 97 7.21 3.97 5.19
N VAL A 98 6.73 4.52 6.30
CA VAL A 98 7.02 5.90 6.73
C VAL A 98 7.88 5.89 7.99
N GLY A 99 9.10 6.41 7.88
CA GLY A 99 10.02 6.57 9.01
C GLY A 99 10.44 5.26 9.69
N GLN A 100 10.33 4.14 9.01
CA GLN A 100 10.78 2.84 9.50
C GLN A 100 12.29 2.67 9.31
N LYS A 101 12.89 1.72 10.07
CA LYS A 101 14.28 1.34 9.84
C LYS A 101 14.40 0.64 8.49
N GLY A 102 15.44 0.95 7.73
CA GLY A 102 15.71 0.30 6.44
C GLY A 102 15.75 -1.22 6.52
N SER A 103 16.30 -1.79 7.61
CA SER A 103 16.29 -3.25 7.84
C SER A 103 14.89 -3.84 8.00
N THR A 104 13.96 -3.10 8.59
CA THR A 104 12.55 -3.51 8.71
C THR A 104 11.89 -3.55 7.34
N VAL A 105 12.09 -2.52 6.53
CA VAL A 105 11.58 -2.45 5.15
C VAL A 105 12.14 -3.60 4.31
N ALA A 106 13.45 -3.83 4.39
CA ALA A 106 14.12 -4.93 3.68
C ALA A 106 13.54 -6.30 4.07
N ASN A 107 13.27 -6.52 5.37
CA ASN A 107 12.66 -7.76 5.84
C ASN A 107 11.23 -7.94 5.28
N ILE A 108 10.42 -6.88 5.26
CA ILE A 108 9.07 -6.93 4.67
C ILE A 108 9.13 -7.25 3.19
N VAL A 109 10.02 -6.61 2.44
CA VAL A 109 10.22 -6.90 1.01
C VAL A 109 10.61 -8.37 0.79
N ASN A 110 11.49 -8.92 1.63
CA ASN A 110 11.88 -10.32 1.55
C ASN A 110 10.70 -11.26 1.82
N ILE A 111 9.89 -10.99 2.85
CA ILE A 111 8.67 -11.76 3.13
C ILE A 111 7.72 -11.74 1.93
N LEU A 112 7.47 -10.57 1.35
CA LEU A 112 6.60 -10.44 0.18
C LEU A 112 7.16 -11.18 -1.04
N LYS A 113 8.49 -11.15 -1.25
CA LYS A 113 9.17 -11.92 -2.31
C LYS A 113 9.02 -13.43 -2.10
N GLU A 114 9.33 -13.93 -0.90
CA GLU A 114 9.20 -15.35 -0.56
C GLU A 114 7.78 -15.89 -0.74
N LYS A 115 6.78 -15.04 -0.47
CA LYS A 115 5.36 -15.39 -0.65
C LYS A 115 4.85 -15.14 -2.06
N GLY A 116 5.67 -14.65 -3.01
CA GLY A 116 5.25 -14.33 -4.38
C GLY A 116 4.27 -13.16 -4.47
N ALA A 117 4.24 -12.30 -3.47
CA ALA A 117 3.33 -11.15 -3.43
C ALA A 117 3.92 -9.90 -4.13
N MET A 118 5.20 -9.90 -4.47
CA MET A 118 5.84 -8.75 -5.14
C MET A 118 5.35 -8.54 -6.58
N ASP A 119 4.75 -9.53 -7.22
CA ASP A 119 4.25 -9.43 -8.60
C ASP A 119 3.08 -8.43 -8.73
N TYR A 120 2.37 -8.19 -7.63
CA TYR A 120 1.25 -7.25 -7.56
C TYR A 120 1.41 -6.20 -6.46
N THR A 121 2.62 -6.06 -5.91
CA THR A 121 2.89 -5.13 -4.80
C THR A 121 3.97 -4.11 -5.15
N ILE A 122 3.68 -2.85 -4.86
CA ILE A 122 4.63 -1.73 -4.92
C ILE A 122 4.97 -1.34 -3.48
N VAL A 123 6.26 -1.18 -3.19
CA VAL A 123 6.72 -0.69 -1.88
C VAL A 123 7.27 0.72 -2.07
N VAL A 124 6.65 1.68 -1.38
CA VAL A 124 7.13 3.06 -1.30
C VAL A 124 7.78 3.24 0.06
N ALA A 125 9.06 3.55 0.10
CA ALA A 125 9.80 3.63 1.35
C ALA A 125 10.43 5.01 1.55
N ALA A 126 10.13 5.62 2.71
CA ALA A 126 10.86 6.73 3.28
C ALA A 126 11.32 6.30 4.67
N THR A 127 12.59 5.95 4.79
CA THR A 127 13.15 5.42 6.03
C THR A 127 13.42 6.51 7.07
N ALA A 128 13.72 6.10 8.30
CA ALA A 128 14.08 7.04 9.37
C ALA A 128 15.40 7.80 9.09
N ALA A 129 16.21 7.34 8.14
CA ALA A 129 17.45 8.00 7.73
C ALA A 129 17.22 9.04 6.61
N ASP A 130 16.06 9.01 5.95
CA ASP A 130 15.73 9.92 4.87
C ASP A 130 15.28 11.29 5.39
N PRO A 131 15.40 12.36 4.58
CA PRO A 131 14.92 13.68 4.95
C PRO A 131 13.43 13.67 5.35
N ALA A 132 13.07 14.49 6.35
CA ALA A 132 11.70 14.60 6.84
C ALA A 132 10.68 14.93 5.73
N ALA A 133 11.08 15.70 4.74
CA ALA A 133 10.25 16.01 3.58
C ALA A 133 9.84 14.75 2.81
N LEU A 134 10.75 13.80 2.60
CA LEU A 134 10.41 12.53 1.94
C LEU A 134 9.48 11.68 2.80
N GLN A 135 9.68 11.65 4.12
CA GLN A 135 8.78 10.95 5.04
C GLN A 135 7.37 11.57 5.01
N TYR A 136 7.28 12.91 4.93
CA TYR A 136 6.01 13.61 4.79
C TYR A 136 5.31 13.29 3.46
N PHE A 137 6.04 13.24 2.34
CA PHE A 137 5.46 12.98 1.03
C PHE A 137 5.15 11.51 0.74
N ALA A 138 5.73 10.57 1.47
CA ALA A 138 5.55 9.14 1.21
C ALA A 138 4.07 8.68 1.18
N PRO A 139 3.20 9.07 2.12
CA PRO A 139 1.77 8.72 2.05
C PRO A 139 1.06 9.30 0.84
N PHE A 140 1.41 10.53 0.43
CA PHE A 140 0.83 11.15 -0.77
C PHE A 140 1.27 10.43 -2.04
N ALA A 141 2.55 10.03 -2.13
CA ALA A 141 3.06 9.25 -3.25
C ALA A 141 2.34 7.89 -3.34
N GLY A 142 2.18 7.19 -2.21
CA GLY A 142 1.41 5.95 -2.17
C GLY A 142 -0.05 6.14 -2.58
N ALA A 143 -0.68 7.23 -2.15
CA ALA A 143 -2.03 7.58 -2.57
C ALA A 143 -2.11 7.84 -4.08
N ALA A 144 -1.19 8.62 -4.64
CA ALA A 144 -1.15 8.93 -6.07
C ALA A 144 -1.02 7.65 -6.93
N ILE A 145 -0.17 6.70 -6.52
CA ILE A 145 -0.05 5.40 -7.18
C ILE A 145 -1.37 4.63 -7.10
N GLY A 146 -2.02 4.59 -5.94
CA GLY A 146 -3.32 3.94 -5.76
C GLY A 146 -4.41 4.60 -6.61
N GLU A 147 -4.39 5.93 -6.74
CA GLU A 147 -5.32 6.68 -7.59
C GLU A 147 -5.14 6.38 -9.07
N TYR A 148 -3.91 6.18 -9.53
CA TYR A 148 -3.67 5.75 -10.91
C TYR A 148 -4.37 4.42 -11.23
N PHE A 149 -4.27 3.44 -10.35
CA PHE A 149 -4.99 2.17 -10.53
C PHE A 149 -6.51 2.37 -10.50
N ARG A 150 -7.01 3.11 -9.52
CA ARG A 150 -8.44 3.45 -9.42
C ARG A 150 -8.96 4.12 -10.69
N ASP A 151 -8.27 5.16 -11.16
CA ASP A 151 -8.71 5.97 -12.29
C ASP A 151 -8.63 5.19 -13.62
N THR A 152 -7.85 4.12 -13.66
CA THR A 152 -7.78 3.17 -14.79
C THR A 152 -8.71 1.96 -14.62
N GLY A 153 -9.62 1.99 -13.64
CA GLY A 153 -10.62 0.94 -13.41
C GLY A 153 -10.07 -0.34 -12.79
N ARG A 154 -8.96 -0.24 -12.06
CA ARG A 154 -8.30 -1.34 -11.37
C ARG A 154 -8.41 -1.15 -9.85
N ASP A 155 -8.49 -2.25 -9.11
CA ASP A 155 -8.54 -2.20 -7.66
C ASP A 155 -7.15 -1.97 -7.07
N ALA A 156 -7.09 -1.14 -6.02
CA ALA A 156 -5.86 -0.88 -5.27
C ALA A 156 -6.10 -0.94 -3.75
N LEU A 157 -5.14 -1.54 -3.06
CA LEU A 157 -5.04 -1.54 -1.60
C LEU A 157 -3.81 -0.72 -1.20
N VAL A 158 -4.02 0.36 -0.47
CA VAL A 158 -2.91 1.18 0.06
C VAL A 158 -2.79 0.97 1.56
N VAL A 159 -1.61 0.58 2.00
CA VAL A 159 -1.27 0.38 3.41
C VAL A 159 -0.26 1.43 3.83
N TYR A 160 -0.56 2.21 4.85
CA TYR A 160 0.36 3.18 5.45
C TYR A 160 0.89 2.64 6.78
N ASP A 161 2.18 2.39 6.87
CA ASP A 161 2.83 1.86 8.09
C ASP A 161 4.03 2.73 8.49
N ASP A 162 3.87 3.67 9.39
CA ASP A 162 2.65 4.20 9.97
C ASP A 162 2.55 5.73 9.78
N LEU A 163 1.34 6.28 9.88
CA LEU A 163 1.11 7.72 9.73
C LEU A 163 1.52 8.55 10.95
N SER A 164 1.86 7.93 12.09
CA SER A 164 2.27 8.65 13.30
C SER A 164 3.61 9.38 13.15
N LYS A 165 4.38 9.09 12.10
CA LYS A 165 5.63 9.77 11.79
C LYS A 165 5.52 10.80 10.66
N GLN A 166 4.36 10.89 10.04
CA GLN A 166 4.06 11.93 9.07
C GLN A 166 3.52 13.20 9.77
N ALA A 167 2.83 13.03 10.89
CA ALA A 167 2.18 14.11 11.63
C ALA A 167 3.18 15.03 12.34
#